data_73b175ce485701b29f9bd58beaecd43e
#
_entry.id   73b175ce485701b29f9bd58beaecd43e
#
_cell.length_a   1.000
_cell.length_b   1.000
_cell.length_c   1.000
_cell.angle_alpha   90.00
_cell.angle_beta   90.00
_cell.angle_gamma   90.00
#
_symmetry.space_group_name_H-M   'P 1'
#
loop_
_entity.id
_entity.type
_entity.pdbx_description
1 polymer ?
#
loop_
_entity_poly.entity_id
_entity_poly.type
_entity_poly.pdbx_seq_one_letter_code
_entity_poly.pdbx_strand_id
1 'polypeptide(L)'
;MKSAPFGLGRSNSSPLRDVTGSPLLDVNRLTVRFGGLVAVSELDLDVIEGSITSIIGPNGAGKTTAFNCISGIYSPSAGSVRFEGHRLERPLTAGTFWRAIGVGLLTGLLCAAAAVDVDRLWLAVVKRGMVTGTPFTLVDATTRLRGYFRAELAIDQMAGKWRVVSADGADVLAITRELSEAKALRNALQAAVTARRVGPGTVPDTSDLADVVEAVPGARQLPTVKEHVLDRLAAGKKRIRRRGWTGLFVGWILGTAGALAVWQRGRRSPHIVAQAGISRTFQNIRLFSNMTVLENVLVGLDGRIPGGVLGMLFRTPANRRSEETARCAARDELAFVGLADDANRIAGQLSYGDQRRLEIARALATGARFILLDEPAAGMNPNEATHLASLVEQIRTRGVTVLLIEHHMNVVMRVSDRVAVLDHGVKIAEGTPAEVKRDARVIEAYLGGA
;
A
#
# COMPACT_ATOMS: atom_id res chain seq x y z
N MET A 1 -14.60 20.33 16.87
CA MET A 1 -13.23 20.33 17.36
C MET A 1 -12.58 21.64 16.96
N LYS A 2 -12.17 22.42 17.95
CA LYS A 2 -11.76 23.83 17.81
C LYS A 2 -10.40 23.93 17.11
N SER A 3 -10.35 24.67 16.00
CA SER A 3 -9.14 25.12 15.33
C SER A 3 -8.49 26.23 16.16
N ALA A 4 -7.24 26.05 16.56
CA ALA A 4 -6.44 27.09 17.19
C ALA A 4 -6.00 28.11 16.12
N PRO A 5 -6.01 29.43 16.42
CA PRO A 5 -5.57 30.46 15.49
C PRO A 5 -4.03 30.53 15.43
N PHE A 6 -3.54 30.88 14.25
CA PHE A 6 -2.14 31.19 13.97
C PHE A 6 -1.66 32.32 14.91
N GLY A 7 -0.88 31.95 15.93
CA GLY A 7 -0.20 32.89 16.79
C GLY A 7 1.19 33.24 16.24
N LEU A 8 1.35 34.45 15.74
CA LEU A 8 2.65 35.06 15.50
C LEU A 8 3.34 35.28 16.85
N GLY A 9 4.27 34.37 17.21
CA GLY A 9 5.06 34.45 18.43
C GLY A 9 6.29 35.34 18.25
N ARG A 10 6.41 36.28 19.16
CA ARG A 10 7.38 37.36 19.31
C ARG A 10 8.85 36.88 19.25
N SER A 11 9.67 37.70 18.60
CA SER A 11 11.12 37.65 18.64
C SER A 11 11.65 37.76 20.08
N ASN A 12 12.47 36.79 20.48
CA ASN A 12 13.40 36.96 21.58
C ASN A 12 14.72 36.28 21.21
N SER A 13 15.73 37.11 20.98
CA SER A 13 17.13 36.73 20.91
C SER A 13 17.57 36.28 22.30
N SER A 14 17.85 35.00 22.49
CA SER A 14 18.42 34.46 23.73
C SER A 14 19.65 33.61 23.43
N PRO A 15 20.66 33.67 24.32
CA PRO A 15 21.98 33.05 24.13
C PRO A 15 21.87 31.51 24.14
N LEU A 16 22.94 30.88 23.66
CA LEU A 16 23.18 29.43 23.63
C LEU A 16 22.49 28.70 24.80
N ARG A 17 21.42 27.99 24.47
CA ARG A 17 20.74 27.13 25.45
C ARG A 17 21.50 25.82 25.54
N ASP A 18 21.84 25.42 26.76
CA ASP A 18 22.13 24.02 27.05
C ASP A 18 20.96 23.16 26.53
N VAL A 19 21.24 22.34 25.53
CA VAL A 19 20.25 21.55 24.83
C VAL A 19 19.91 20.31 25.67
N THR A 20 19.18 20.53 26.77
CA THR A 20 18.66 19.50 27.68
C THR A 20 17.15 19.37 27.42
N GLY A 21 16.77 18.70 26.35
CA GLY A 21 15.37 18.43 26.00
C GLY A 21 15.18 16.96 25.61
N SER A 22 13.94 16.47 25.67
CA SER A 22 13.61 15.17 25.06
C SER A 22 13.87 15.22 23.54
N PRO A 23 14.46 14.18 22.95
CA PRO A 23 14.75 14.16 21.53
C PRO A 23 13.44 14.20 20.71
N LEU A 24 13.38 15.11 19.74
CA LEU A 24 12.30 15.15 18.76
C LEU A 24 12.37 13.96 17.79
N LEU A 25 13.62 13.62 17.37
CA LEU A 25 13.92 12.41 16.62
C LEU A 25 14.88 11.54 17.43
N ASP A 26 14.49 10.30 17.66
CA ASP A 26 15.29 9.26 18.33
C ASP A 26 15.51 8.11 17.33
N VAL A 27 16.76 7.89 16.98
CA VAL A 27 17.23 6.79 16.13
C VAL A 27 18.02 5.84 17.03
N ASN A 28 17.49 4.63 17.22
CA ASN A 28 18.08 3.66 18.13
C ASN A 28 18.57 2.42 17.39
N ARG A 29 19.87 2.15 17.45
CA ARG A 29 20.60 1.01 16.87
C ARG A 29 20.19 0.73 15.43
N LEU A 30 20.06 1.79 14.62
CA LEU A 30 19.61 1.72 13.24
C LEU A 30 20.61 0.94 12.41
N THR A 31 20.16 -0.17 11.83
CA THR A 31 20.96 -0.99 10.91
C THR A 31 20.26 -1.12 9.57
N VAL A 32 20.99 -0.88 8.49
CA VAL A 32 20.49 -1.01 7.11
C VAL A 32 21.43 -1.91 6.32
N ARG A 33 20.85 -2.99 5.77
CA ARG A 33 21.58 -3.98 4.96
C ARG A 33 20.98 -4.10 3.57
N PHE A 34 21.85 -4.19 2.57
CA PHE A 34 21.49 -4.48 1.18
C PHE A 34 22.17 -5.77 0.74
N GLY A 35 21.44 -6.89 0.79
CA GLY A 35 22.02 -8.20 0.59
C GLY A 35 23.12 -8.49 1.63
N GLY A 36 24.35 -8.72 1.19
CA GLY A 36 25.50 -8.95 2.07
C GLY A 36 26.19 -7.70 2.60
N LEU A 37 25.85 -6.49 2.07
CA LEU A 37 26.48 -5.22 2.45
C LEU A 37 25.72 -4.59 3.62
N VAL A 38 26.44 -4.25 4.70
CA VAL A 38 25.93 -3.42 5.80
C VAL A 38 26.29 -1.97 5.52
N ALA A 39 25.30 -1.17 5.11
CA ALA A 39 25.49 0.23 4.75
C ALA A 39 25.45 1.17 5.96
N VAL A 40 24.71 0.79 7.01
CA VAL A 40 24.66 1.47 8.32
C VAL A 40 24.57 0.40 9.38
N SER A 41 25.38 0.48 10.40
CA SER A 41 25.46 -0.48 11.50
C SER A 41 25.25 0.20 12.84
N GLU A 42 24.21 -0.19 13.55
CA GLU A 42 23.87 0.21 14.94
C GLU A 42 23.99 1.73 15.19
N LEU A 43 23.49 2.54 14.28
CA LEU A 43 23.51 4.01 14.42
C LEU A 43 22.52 4.44 15.52
N ASP A 44 23.03 5.09 16.55
CA ASP A 44 22.28 5.84 17.55
C ASP A 44 22.42 7.34 17.26
N LEU A 45 21.30 8.07 17.16
CA LEU A 45 21.29 9.50 16.88
C LEU A 45 20.05 10.15 17.50
N ASP A 46 20.28 11.15 18.34
CA ASP A 46 19.25 11.96 18.97
C ASP A 46 19.29 13.38 18.39
N VAL A 47 18.14 13.86 17.91
CA VAL A 47 18.01 15.24 17.45
C VAL A 47 17.01 15.96 18.35
N ILE A 48 17.49 16.98 19.02
CA ILE A 48 16.72 17.77 19.98
C ILE A 48 15.86 18.80 19.27
N GLU A 49 14.67 19.07 19.79
CA GLU A 49 13.75 20.05 19.21
C GLU A 49 14.38 21.46 19.17
N GLY A 50 14.23 22.14 18.04
CA GLY A 50 14.76 23.49 17.82
C GLY A 50 16.28 23.56 17.64
N SER A 51 16.95 22.40 17.44
CA SER A 51 18.39 22.35 17.16
C SER A 51 18.69 22.08 15.69
N ILE A 52 19.94 22.38 15.30
CA ILE A 52 20.51 21.97 14.02
C ILE A 52 21.55 20.88 14.32
N THR A 53 21.25 19.65 13.90
CA THR A 53 22.20 18.54 13.97
C THR A 53 22.72 18.21 12.59
N SER A 54 24.04 18.04 12.43
CA SER A 54 24.62 17.64 11.15
C SER A 54 25.18 16.22 11.20
N ILE A 55 25.04 15.51 10.09
CA ILE A 55 25.71 14.24 9.85
C ILE A 55 26.78 14.45 8.79
N ILE A 56 28.04 14.20 9.15
CA ILE A 56 29.19 14.31 8.26
C ILE A 56 29.94 12.99 8.13
N GLY A 57 30.88 12.92 7.22
CA GLY A 57 31.73 11.73 7.01
C GLY A 57 32.19 11.61 5.57
N PRO A 58 33.15 10.76 5.24
CA PRO A 58 33.63 10.53 3.89
C PRO A 58 32.53 9.97 2.96
N ASN A 59 32.85 9.95 1.66
CA ASN A 59 31.95 9.37 0.66
C ASN A 59 31.80 7.86 0.91
N GLY A 60 30.56 7.36 0.86
CA GLY A 60 30.29 5.95 1.18
C GLY A 60 30.10 5.66 2.68
N ALA A 61 30.26 6.61 3.57
CA ALA A 61 30.11 6.41 5.03
C ALA A 61 28.67 6.08 5.50
N GLY A 62 27.68 5.97 4.60
CA GLY A 62 26.31 5.60 4.95
C GLY A 62 25.36 6.76 5.25
N LYS A 63 25.79 8.02 5.14
CA LYS A 63 24.98 9.23 5.46
C LYS A 63 23.64 9.25 4.73
N THR A 64 23.65 9.19 3.40
CA THR A 64 22.41 9.19 2.57
C THR A 64 21.54 7.97 2.85
N THR A 65 22.14 6.82 3.19
CA THR A 65 21.39 5.62 3.59
C THR A 65 20.65 5.83 4.91
N ALA A 66 21.29 6.44 5.91
CA ALA A 66 20.65 6.81 7.16
C ALA A 66 19.48 7.79 6.93
N PHE A 67 19.67 8.83 6.09
CA PHE A 67 18.62 9.77 5.71
C PHE A 67 17.45 9.09 4.99
N ASN A 68 17.74 8.20 4.03
CA ASN A 68 16.72 7.42 3.33
C ASN A 68 15.92 6.56 4.31
N CYS A 69 16.55 6.05 5.33
CA CYS A 69 15.89 5.27 6.37
C CYS A 69 15.06 6.18 7.29
N ILE A 70 15.57 7.33 7.74
CA ILE A 70 14.83 8.29 8.56
C ILE A 70 13.61 8.83 7.80
N SER A 71 13.76 9.17 6.53
CA SER A 71 12.67 9.69 5.67
C SER A 71 11.67 8.63 5.17
N GLY A 72 11.85 7.35 5.55
CA GLY A 72 10.93 6.27 5.20
C GLY A 72 11.05 5.74 3.77
N ILE A 73 12.09 6.12 3.02
CA ILE A 73 12.39 5.57 1.69
C ILE A 73 12.86 4.13 1.83
N TYR A 74 13.71 3.85 2.83
CA TYR A 74 14.13 2.49 3.17
C TYR A 74 13.57 2.08 4.53
N SER A 75 13.23 0.82 4.66
CA SER A 75 12.90 0.23 5.96
C SER A 75 14.19 -0.23 6.64
N PRO A 76 14.35 0.01 7.94
CA PRO A 76 15.50 -0.49 8.69
C PRO A 76 15.50 -2.03 8.69
N SER A 77 16.70 -2.63 8.59
CA SER A 77 16.89 -4.07 8.78
C SER A 77 16.82 -4.45 10.26
N ALA A 78 17.29 -3.56 11.15
CA ALA A 78 17.17 -3.65 12.59
C ALA A 78 17.18 -2.25 13.22
N GLY A 79 16.81 -2.15 14.50
CA GLY A 79 16.69 -0.88 15.21
C GLY A 79 15.34 -0.20 15.02
N SER A 80 15.23 1.06 15.43
CA SER A 80 13.98 1.82 15.35
C SER A 80 14.25 3.32 15.15
N VAL A 81 13.30 3.99 14.50
CA VAL A 81 13.26 5.45 14.38
C VAL A 81 11.95 5.92 15.00
N ARG A 82 12.05 6.81 15.95
CA ARG A 82 10.91 7.43 16.64
C ARG A 82 10.92 8.93 16.39
N PHE A 83 9.75 9.49 16.23
CA PHE A 83 9.54 10.92 16.13
C PHE A 83 8.49 11.33 17.15
N GLU A 84 8.78 12.31 17.99
CA GLU A 84 7.94 12.68 19.13
C GLU A 84 7.61 11.47 20.05
N GLY A 85 8.57 10.56 20.25
CA GLY A 85 8.38 9.32 21.01
C GLY A 85 7.57 8.23 20.29
N HIS A 86 6.97 8.50 19.15
CA HIS A 86 6.17 7.55 18.38
C HIS A 86 6.97 6.91 17.25
N ARG A 87 6.79 5.61 17.03
CA ARG A 87 7.38 4.94 15.88
C ARG A 87 6.76 5.47 14.59
N LEU A 88 7.58 5.80 13.60
CA LEU A 88 7.17 6.23 12.26
C LEU A 88 6.65 5.05 11.42
N GLU A 89 5.68 4.34 11.94
CA GLU A 89 5.09 3.17 11.31
C GLU A 89 3.57 3.20 11.49
N ARG A 90 2.82 2.79 10.47
CA ARG A 90 1.37 2.63 10.61
C ARG A 90 1.05 1.47 11.57
N PRO A 91 0.31 1.71 12.64
CA PRO A 91 -0.17 0.62 13.49
C PRO A 91 -1.16 -0.27 12.71
N LEU A 92 -1.22 -1.55 13.09
CA LEU A 92 -2.27 -2.43 12.59
C LEU A 92 -3.61 -2.02 13.23
N THR A 93 -4.41 -1.25 12.49
CA THR A 93 -5.74 -0.86 12.96
C THR A 93 -6.77 -1.95 12.70
N ALA A 94 -7.86 -1.98 13.47
CA ALA A 94 -8.98 -2.89 13.22
C ALA A 94 -9.48 -2.77 11.77
N GLY A 95 -9.51 -1.56 11.19
CA GLY A 95 -9.92 -1.33 9.81
C GLY A 95 -9.00 -2.00 8.78
N THR A 96 -7.67 -1.99 9.00
CA THR A 96 -6.72 -2.70 8.10
C THR A 96 -6.85 -4.20 8.23
N PHE A 97 -7.07 -4.71 9.43
CA PHE A 97 -7.31 -6.12 9.68
C PHE A 97 -8.57 -6.61 8.96
N TRP A 98 -9.69 -5.90 9.10
CA TRP A 98 -10.94 -6.26 8.42
C TRP A 98 -10.83 -6.15 6.89
N ARG A 99 -10.08 -5.18 6.36
CA ARG A 99 -9.79 -5.10 4.91
C ARG A 99 -9.00 -6.31 4.43
N ALA A 100 -7.99 -6.75 5.19
CA ALA A 100 -7.21 -7.94 4.84
C ALA A 100 -8.09 -9.21 4.82
N ILE A 101 -8.99 -9.38 5.81
CA ILE A 101 -9.97 -10.45 5.83
C ILE A 101 -10.93 -10.35 4.63
N GLY A 102 -11.39 -9.16 4.29
CA GLY A 102 -12.27 -8.92 3.13
C GLY A 102 -11.60 -9.32 1.80
N VAL A 103 -10.34 -8.93 1.61
CA VAL A 103 -9.53 -9.35 0.45
C VAL A 103 -9.36 -10.87 0.44
N GLY A 104 -9.06 -11.47 1.60
CA GLY A 104 -8.97 -12.92 1.75
C GLY A 104 -10.26 -13.65 1.36
N LEU A 105 -11.42 -13.17 1.85
CA LEU A 105 -12.72 -13.73 1.50
C LEU A 105 -13.02 -13.64 0.01
N LEU A 106 -12.74 -12.49 -0.61
CA LEU A 106 -12.92 -12.30 -2.05
C LEU A 106 -12.03 -13.27 -2.84
N THR A 107 -10.76 -13.37 -2.48
CA THR A 107 -9.81 -14.32 -3.11
C THR A 107 -10.26 -15.76 -2.89
N GLY A 108 -10.74 -16.07 -1.68
CA GLY A 108 -11.30 -17.38 -1.35
C GLY A 108 -12.50 -17.75 -2.21
N LEU A 109 -13.44 -16.82 -2.41
CA LEU A 109 -14.58 -17.02 -3.30
C LEU A 109 -14.17 -17.25 -4.76
N LEU A 110 -13.20 -16.49 -5.25
CA LEU A 110 -12.65 -16.68 -6.60
C LEU A 110 -11.97 -18.03 -6.76
N CYS A 111 -11.17 -18.44 -5.78
CA CYS A 111 -10.52 -19.75 -5.78
C CYS A 111 -11.54 -20.89 -5.65
N ALA A 112 -12.60 -20.72 -4.84
CA ALA A 112 -13.68 -21.68 -4.74
C ALA A 112 -14.44 -21.84 -6.06
N ALA A 113 -14.75 -20.73 -6.72
CA ALA A 113 -15.39 -20.73 -8.04
C ALA A 113 -14.50 -21.44 -9.08
N ALA A 114 -13.21 -21.12 -9.11
CA ALA A 114 -12.23 -21.78 -10.01
C ALA A 114 -12.10 -23.30 -9.70
N ALA A 115 -12.10 -23.69 -8.43
CA ALA A 115 -11.97 -25.09 -8.02
C ALA A 115 -13.22 -25.93 -8.37
N VAL A 116 -14.37 -25.28 -8.54
CA VAL A 116 -15.64 -25.94 -8.93
C VAL A 116 -15.82 -25.99 -10.46
N ASP A 117 -14.83 -25.60 -11.25
CA ASP A 117 -14.90 -25.53 -12.73
C ASP A 117 -15.88 -24.45 -13.23
N VAL A 118 -15.43 -23.22 -13.34
CA VAL A 118 -16.25 -22.07 -13.78
C VAL A 118 -16.94 -22.31 -15.11
N ASP A 119 -16.28 -22.98 -16.06
CA ASP A 119 -16.85 -23.32 -17.35
C ASP A 119 -18.06 -24.25 -17.25
N ARG A 120 -17.99 -25.23 -16.36
CA ARG A 120 -19.10 -26.16 -16.09
C ARG A 120 -20.24 -25.49 -15.32
N LEU A 121 -19.90 -24.60 -14.38
CA LEU A 121 -20.88 -23.76 -13.70
C LEU A 121 -21.62 -22.84 -14.67
N TRP A 122 -20.89 -22.19 -15.57
CA TRP A 122 -21.46 -21.36 -16.63
C TRP A 122 -22.39 -22.16 -17.55
N LEU A 123 -21.94 -23.32 -18.01
CA LEU A 123 -22.74 -24.24 -18.81
C LEU A 123 -24.02 -24.67 -18.07
N ALA A 124 -23.92 -24.98 -16.78
CA ALA A 124 -25.07 -25.43 -16.00
C ALA A 124 -26.08 -24.31 -15.71
N VAL A 125 -25.63 -23.10 -15.48
CA VAL A 125 -26.51 -21.98 -15.06
C VAL A 125 -27.01 -21.16 -16.25
N VAL A 126 -26.11 -20.79 -17.16
CA VAL A 126 -26.42 -19.83 -18.24
C VAL A 126 -26.80 -20.55 -19.53
N LYS A 127 -25.93 -21.39 -20.07
CA LYS A 127 -26.13 -22.02 -21.38
C LYS A 127 -27.36 -22.91 -21.43
N ARG A 128 -27.66 -23.64 -20.34
CA ARG A 128 -28.89 -24.46 -20.29
C ARG A 128 -30.15 -23.62 -20.30
N GLY A 129 -30.14 -22.42 -19.71
CA GLY A 129 -31.27 -21.50 -19.78
C GLY A 129 -31.57 -21.05 -21.20
N MET A 130 -30.52 -20.75 -21.95
CA MET A 130 -30.65 -20.38 -23.36
C MET A 130 -31.17 -21.52 -24.26
N VAL A 131 -30.70 -22.74 -23.98
CA VAL A 131 -31.11 -23.94 -24.76
C VAL A 131 -32.56 -24.39 -24.47
N THR A 132 -33.03 -24.19 -23.24
CA THR A 132 -34.41 -24.57 -22.87
C THR A 132 -35.44 -23.49 -23.15
N GLY A 133 -35.03 -22.34 -23.75
CA GLY A 133 -35.93 -21.25 -24.11
C GLY A 133 -36.60 -20.54 -22.92
N THR A 134 -36.14 -20.80 -21.67
CA THR A 134 -36.69 -20.13 -20.50
C THR A 134 -36.00 -18.79 -20.30
N PRO A 135 -36.78 -17.70 -20.01
CA PRO A 135 -36.16 -16.39 -19.76
C PRO A 135 -35.18 -16.49 -18.59
N PHE A 136 -34.05 -15.80 -18.71
CA PHE A 136 -33.03 -15.75 -17.66
C PHE A 136 -33.55 -14.86 -16.51
N THR A 137 -34.09 -15.47 -15.46
CA THR A 137 -34.44 -14.75 -14.23
C THR A 137 -33.42 -15.07 -13.13
N LEU A 138 -33.25 -14.15 -12.17
CA LEU A 138 -32.37 -14.37 -11.01
C LEU A 138 -32.83 -15.59 -10.19
N VAL A 139 -34.14 -15.84 -10.12
CA VAL A 139 -34.71 -16.98 -9.41
C VAL A 139 -34.33 -18.30 -10.10
N ASP A 140 -34.44 -18.37 -11.41
CA ASP A 140 -34.05 -19.55 -12.18
C ASP A 140 -32.54 -19.81 -12.10
N ALA A 141 -31.73 -18.75 -12.18
CA ALA A 141 -30.29 -18.85 -12.03
C ALA A 141 -29.89 -19.40 -10.63
N THR A 142 -30.52 -18.91 -9.57
CA THR A 142 -30.26 -19.41 -8.21
C THR A 142 -30.73 -20.85 -8.02
N THR A 143 -31.84 -21.24 -8.62
CA THR A 143 -32.36 -22.61 -8.58
C THR A 143 -31.41 -23.57 -9.31
N ARG A 144 -30.92 -23.20 -10.48
CA ARG A 144 -29.94 -23.99 -11.25
C ARG A 144 -28.60 -24.09 -10.51
N LEU A 145 -28.16 -22.99 -9.90
CA LEU A 145 -26.95 -22.96 -9.09
C LEU A 145 -27.07 -23.93 -7.89
N ARG A 146 -28.21 -23.92 -7.20
CA ARG A 146 -28.50 -24.88 -6.12
C ARG A 146 -28.49 -26.32 -6.62
N GLY A 147 -29.10 -26.57 -7.79
CA GLY A 147 -29.09 -27.91 -8.42
C GLY A 147 -27.67 -28.37 -8.73
N TYR A 148 -26.81 -27.49 -9.26
CA TYR A 148 -25.41 -27.80 -9.51
C TYR A 148 -24.66 -28.23 -8.24
N PHE A 149 -24.74 -27.44 -7.18
CA PHE A 149 -24.09 -27.75 -5.91
C PHE A 149 -24.68 -29.00 -5.18
N ARG A 150 -25.94 -29.32 -5.46
CA ARG A 150 -26.57 -30.57 -4.98
C ARG A 150 -26.23 -31.77 -5.86
N ALA A 151 -25.53 -31.56 -6.97
CA ALA A 151 -25.25 -32.52 -8.02
C ALA A 151 -26.58 -33.24 -8.49
N GLU A 152 -27.59 -32.40 -8.76
CA GLU A 152 -28.87 -32.85 -9.32
C GLU A 152 -28.72 -33.06 -10.83
N LEU A 153 -29.38 -34.11 -11.35
CA LEU A 153 -29.39 -34.33 -12.79
C LEU A 153 -30.14 -33.21 -13.53
N ALA A 154 -29.67 -32.88 -14.69
CA ALA A 154 -30.24 -31.81 -15.48
C ALA A 154 -30.70 -32.35 -16.86
N ILE A 155 -31.58 -31.57 -17.49
CA ILE A 155 -32.03 -31.82 -18.85
C ILE A 155 -31.35 -30.79 -19.76
N ASP A 156 -30.86 -31.28 -20.90
CA ASP A 156 -30.23 -30.47 -21.93
C ASP A 156 -30.82 -30.86 -23.30
N GLN A 157 -30.73 -29.95 -24.31
CA GLN A 157 -31.16 -30.24 -25.64
C GLN A 157 -29.98 -30.09 -26.62
N MET A 158 -29.77 -31.08 -27.47
CA MET A 158 -28.72 -31.04 -28.46
C MET A 158 -29.23 -31.72 -29.76
N ALA A 159 -29.07 -31.07 -30.89
CA ALA A 159 -29.50 -31.57 -32.18
C ALA A 159 -30.99 -32.03 -32.21
N GLY A 160 -31.88 -31.27 -31.56
CA GLY A 160 -33.33 -31.56 -31.55
C GLY A 160 -33.73 -32.71 -30.61
N LYS A 161 -32.78 -33.33 -29.91
CA LYS A 161 -33.03 -34.40 -28.94
C LYS A 161 -32.82 -33.93 -27.51
N TRP A 162 -33.65 -34.41 -26.56
CA TRP A 162 -33.52 -34.11 -25.17
C TRP A 162 -32.58 -35.13 -24.48
N ARG A 163 -31.72 -34.68 -23.62
CA ARG A 163 -30.74 -35.49 -22.92
C ARG A 163 -30.83 -35.26 -21.42
N VAL A 164 -30.78 -36.36 -20.66
CA VAL A 164 -30.58 -36.32 -19.21
C VAL A 164 -29.07 -36.38 -18.98
N VAL A 165 -28.52 -35.40 -18.30
CA VAL A 165 -27.08 -35.28 -18.08
C VAL A 165 -26.73 -35.06 -16.61
N SER A 166 -25.51 -35.40 -16.24
CA SER A 166 -24.98 -35.06 -14.92
C SER A 166 -25.01 -33.55 -14.67
N ALA A 167 -24.94 -33.11 -13.40
CA ALA A 167 -24.97 -31.72 -13.02
C ALA A 167 -23.88 -30.88 -13.76
N ASP A 168 -22.72 -31.49 -13.97
CA ASP A 168 -21.57 -30.87 -14.69
C ASP A 168 -21.64 -31.10 -16.21
N GLY A 169 -22.62 -31.81 -16.73
CA GLY A 169 -22.78 -32.09 -18.15
C GLY A 169 -21.76 -33.08 -18.73
N ALA A 170 -20.91 -33.69 -17.90
CA ALA A 170 -19.88 -34.61 -18.36
C ALA A 170 -20.43 -35.97 -18.79
N ASP A 171 -21.44 -36.48 -18.09
CA ASP A 171 -22.03 -37.77 -18.36
C ASP A 171 -23.44 -37.61 -18.97
N VAL A 172 -23.67 -38.16 -20.15
CA VAL A 172 -25.01 -38.26 -20.77
C VAL A 172 -25.62 -39.58 -20.35
N LEU A 173 -26.71 -39.51 -19.60
CA LEU A 173 -27.35 -40.68 -18.99
C LEU A 173 -28.47 -41.25 -19.87
N ALA A 174 -29.19 -40.37 -20.57
CA ALA A 174 -30.28 -40.76 -21.43
C ALA A 174 -30.51 -39.76 -22.55
N ILE A 175 -31.07 -40.22 -23.69
CA ILE A 175 -31.44 -39.37 -24.82
C ILE A 175 -32.87 -39.73 -25.23
N THR A 176 -33.77 -38.75 -25.27
CA THR A 176 -35.19 -38.92 -25.62
C THR A 176 -35.60 -37.97 -26.76
N ARG A 177 -36.74 -38.23 -27.38
CA ARG A 177 -37.31 -37.33 -28.42
C ARG A 177 -38.21 -36.28 -27.79
N GLU A 178 -38.84 -36.58 -26.66
CA GLU A 178 -39.78 -35.68 -26.00
C GLU A 178 -39.27 -35.19 -24.66
N LEU A 179 -39.63 -33.93 -24.32
CA LEU A 179 -39.26 -33.33 -23.02
C LEU A 179 -39.97 -34.01 -21.84
N SER A 180 -41.18 -34.49 -22.06
CA SER A 180 -41.96 -35.24 -21.04
C SER A 180 -41.23 -36.51 -20.60
N GLU A 181 -40.73 -37.28 -21.53
CA GLU A 181 -39.92 -38.46 -21.29
C GLU A 181 -38.59 -38.13 -20.55
N ALA A 182 -37.91 -37.09 -21.02
CA ALA A 182 -36.68 -36.65 -20.37
C ALA A 182 -36.89 -36.23 -18.91
N LYS A 183 -38.02 -35.59 -18.58
CA LYS A 183 -38.39 -35.21 -17.21
C LYS A 183 -38.68 -36.46 -16.34
N ALA A 184 -39.44 -37.40 -16.85
CA ALA A 184 -39.76 -38.67 -16.14
C ALA A 184 -38.46 -39.45 -15.83
N LEU A 185 -37.61 -39.63 -16.83
CA LEU A 185 -36.33 -40.33 -16.70
C LEU A 185 -35.36 -39.61 -15.74
N ARG A 186 -35.27 -38.27 -15.83
CA ARG A 186 -34.48 -37.51 -14.87
C ARG A 186 -34.94 -37.74 -13.43
N ASN A 187 -36.25 -37.72 -13.20
CA ASN A 187 -36.82 -37.88 -11.85
C ASN A 187 -36.50 -39.27 -11.29
N ALA A 188 -36.67 -40.32 -12.09
CA ALA A 188 -36.35 -41.68 -11.69
C ALA A 188 -34.85 -41.87 -11.39
N LEU A 189 -33.99 -41.43 -12.29
CA LEU A 189 -32.53 -41.47 -12.10
C LEU A 189 -32.08 -40.63 -10.87
N GLN A 190 -32.70 -39.48 -10.67
CA GLN A 190 -32.42 -38.64 -9.52
C GLN A 190 -32.83 -39.30 -8.19
N ALA A 191 -33.95 -40.01 -8.17
CA ALA A 191 -34.38 -40.78 -7.01
C ALA A 191 -33.38 -41.90 -6.68
N ALA A 192 -32.92 -42.64 -7.69
CA ALA A 192 -31.91 -43.69 -7.53
C ALA A 192 -30.55 -43.14 -7.02
N VAL A 193 -30.09 -42.03 -7.57
CA VAL A 193 -28.85 -41.34 -7.09
C VAL A 193 -29.02 -40.85 -5.65
N THR A 194 -30.22 -40.37 -5.29
CA THR A 194 -30.49 -39.88 -3.94
C THR A 194 -30.55 -41.03 -2.92
N ALA A 195 -31.17 -42.14 -3.25
CA ALA A 195 -31.20 -43.34 -2.41
C ALA A 195 -29.79 -43.86 -2.11
N ARG A 196 -28.90 -43.91 -3.11
CA ARG A 196 -27.49 -44.33 -2.90
C ARG A 196 -26.68 -43.36 -2.04
N ARG A 197 -27.09 -42.10 -1.92
CA ARG A 197 -26.45 -41.13 -1.01
C ARG A 197 -26.78 -41.35 0.45
N VAL A 198 -27.87 -42.03 0.75
CA VAL A 198 -28.36 -42.27 2.14
C VAL A 198 -27.68 -43.47 2.78
N GLY A 199 -27.24 -44.45 2.00
CA GLY A 199 -26.48 -45.60 2.48
C GLY A 199 -26.75 -46.88 1.72
N PRO A 200 -25.90 -47.89 1.83
CA PRO A 200 -26.04 -49.15 1.09
C PRO A 200 -27.22 -50.05 1.54
N GLY A 201 -27.98 -49.65 2.57
CA GLY A 201 -29.15 -50.43 3.06
C GLY A 201 -30.51 -49.92 2.57
N THR A 202 -30.55 -48.79 1.82
CA THR A 202 -31.77 -48.19 1.29
C THR A 202 -31.77 -48.16 -0.24
N VAL A 203 -31.32 -49.23 -0.86
CA VAL A 203 -31.44 -49.36 -2.32
C VAL A 203 -32.91 -49.68 -2.61
N PRO A 204 -33.65 -48.79 -3.34
CA PRO A 204 -34.90 -49.21 -3.95
C PRO A 204 -34.56 -50.43 -4.82
N ASP A 205 -35.38 -51.42 -4.77
CA ASP A 205 -35.23 -52.63 -5.58
C ASP A 205 -35.00 -52.23 -7.03
N THR A 206 -33.96 -52.76 -7.66
CA THR A 206 -33.63 -52.43 -9.06
C THR A 206 -34.72 -52.81 -10.03
N SER A 207 -35.72 -53.59 -9.59
CA SER A 207 -36.97 -53.85 -10.29
C SER A 207 -37.77 -52.57 -10.53
N ASP A 208 -37.85 -51.63 -9.58
CA ASP A 208 -38.56 -50.35 -9.76
C ASP A 208 -37.95 -49.47 -10.85
N LEU A 209 -36.64 -49.57 -11.06
CA LEU A 209 -35.95 -48.87 -12.16
C LEU A 209 -36.18 -49.53 -13.51
N ALA A 210 -36.27 -50.84 -13.54
CA ALA A 210 -36.61 -51.59 -14.72
C ALA A 210 -38.06 -51.31 -15.15
N ASP A 211 -39.01 -51.27 -14.22
CA ASP A 211 -40.41 -50.95 -14.47
C ASP A 211 -40.61 -49.50 -14.96
N VAL A 212 -39.85 -48.52 -14.40
CA VAL A 212 -39.88 -47.12 -14.84
C VAL A 212 -39.25 -46.98 -16.22
N VAL A 213 -38.18 -47.70 -16.52
CA VAL A 213 -37.53 -47.74 -17.83
C VAL A 213 -38.40 -48.43 -18.88
N GLU A 214 -39.13 -49.45 -18.48
CA GLU A 214 -40.05 -50.20 -19.38
C GLU A 214 -41.34 -49.42 -19.68
N ALA A 215 -41.78 -48.57 -18.79
CA ALA A 215 -42.96 -47.71 -18.93
C ALA A 215 -42.70 -46.45 -19.80
N VAL A 216 -41.44 -46.10 -20.13
CA VAL A 216 -41.13 -44.94 -20.95
C VAL A 216 -40.79 -45.38 -22.36
N PRO A 217 -41.62 -45.03 -23.38
CA PRO A 217 -41.37 -45.35 -24.79
C PRO A 217 -40.06 -44.68 -25.23
N GLY A 218 -39.07 -45.41 -25.62
CA GLY A 218 -37.73 -44.91 -26.01
C GLY A 218 -36.61 -45.24 -25.00
N ALA A 219 -36.93 -45.65 -23.78
CA ALA A 219 -35.98 -46.09 -22.82
C ALA A 219 -35.27 -47.42 -23.14
N ARG A 220 -35.87 -48.21 -24.06
CA ARG A 220 -35.29 -49.48 -24.56
C ARG A 220 -33.92 -49.37 -25.23
N GLN A 221 -33.43 -48.15 -25.49
CA GLN A 221 -32.08 -47.88 -26.04
C GLN A 221 -31.10 -47.33 -25.00
N LEU A 222 -31.43 -47.31 -23.72
CA LEU A 222 -30.49 -46.93 -22.69
C LEU A 222 -29.38 -47.98 -22.59
N PRO A 223 -28.13 -47.64 -22.80
CA PRO A 223 -27.05 -48.46 -22.33
C PRO A 223 -27.27 -48.61 -20.82
N THR A 224 -27.29 -49.84 -20.32
CA THR A 224 -27.39 -50.15 -18.88
C THR A 224 -26.51 -49.16 -18.12
N VAL A 225 -27.12 -48.22 -17.38
CA VAL A 225 -26.37 -47.23 -16.60
C VAL A 225 -25.61 -48.05 -15.57
N LYS A 226 -24.33 -48.29 -15.84
CA LYS A 226 -23.50 -49.18 -15.05
C LYS A 226 -23.52 -48.67 -13.61
N GLU A 227 -23.66 -49.56 -12.62
CA GLU A 227 -23.68 -49.20 -11.20
C GLU A 227 -22.60 -48.21 -10.76
N HIS A 228 -21.40 -48.33 -11.32
CA HIS A 228 -20.28 -47.42 -11.03
C HIS A 228 -20.53 -45.98 -11.49
N VAL A 229 -21.43 -45.73 -12.45
CA VAL A 229 -21.80 -44.34 -12.88
C VAL A 229 -22.70 -43.70 -11.83
N LEU A 230 -23.68 -44.47 -11.31
CA LEU A 230 -24.57 -44.02 -10.23
C LEU A 230 -23.77 -43.71 -8.95
N ASP A 231 -22.79 -44.55 -8.61
CA ASP A 231 -21.90 -44.33 -7.47
C ASP A 231 -21.04 -43.06 -7.65
N ARG A 232 -20.54 -42.88 -8.87
CA ARG A 232 -19.78 -41.67 -9.22
C ARG A 232 -20.63 -40.40 -9.11
N LEU A 233 -21.89 -40.45 -9.58
CA LEU A 233 -22.84 -39.35 -9.48
C LEU A 233 -23.25 -39.09 -8.01
N ALA A 234 -23.46 -40.17 -7.21
CA ALA A 234 -23.73 -40.04 -5.80
C ALA A 234 -22.58 -39.37 -5.03
N ALA A 235 -21.32 -39.73 -5.35
CA ALA A 235 -20.12 -39.11 -4.77
C ALA A 235 -19.88 -37.69 -5.26
N GLY A 236 -20.46 -37.26 -6.38
CA GLY A 236 -20.26 -35.95 -7.01
C GLY A 236 -20.53 -34.78 -6.07
N LYS A 237 -21.61 -34.85 -5.27
CA LYS A 237 -21.95 -33.81 -4.27
C LYS A 237 -20.84 -33.60 -3.23
N LYS A 238 -20.26 -34.68 -2.72
CA LYS A 238 -19.18 -34.62 -1.71
C LYS A 238 -17.91 -34.09 -2.34
N ARG A 239 -17.61 -34.42 -3.60
CA ARG A 239 -16.45 -33.98 -4.34
C ARG A 239 -16.52 -32.47 -4.65
N ILE A 240 -17.64 -31.99 -5.20
CA ILE A 240 -17.86 -30.55 -5.52
C ILE A 240 -17.77 -29.74 -4.24
N ARG A 241 -18.45 -30.13 -3.18
CA ARG A 241 -18.42 -29.47 -1.89
C ARG A 241 -16.99 -29.39 -1.32
N ARG A 242 -16.26 -30.51 -1.33
CA ARG A 242 -14.88 -30.57 -0.83
C ARG A 242 -13.95 -29.62 -1.63
N ARG A 243 -14.04 -29.67 -2.97
CA ARG A 243 -13.24 -28.77 -3.84
C ARG A 243 -13.58 -27.30 -3.59
N GLY A 244 -14.86 -26.95 -3.48
CA GLY A 244 -15.28 -25.58 -3.18
C GLY A 244 -14.75 -25.09 -1.84
N TRP A 245 -14.88 -25.89 -0.78
CA TRP A 245 -14.35 -25.55 0.54
C TRP A 245 -12.83 -25.46 0.57
N THR A 246 -12.12 -26.40 -0.06
CA THR A 246 -10.64 -26.31 -0.13
C THR A 246 -10.18 -25.07 -0.91
N GLY A 247 -10.84 -24.76 -2.03
CA GLY A 247 -10.54 -23.52 -2.79
C GLY A 247 -10.80 -22.28 -1.94
N LEU A 248 -11.94 -22.23 -1.23
CA LEU A 248 -12.28 -21.11 -0.35
C LEU A 248 -11.23 -20.91 0.75
N PHE A 249 -10.86 -21.95 1.47
CA PHE A 249 -9.89 -21.85 2.56
C PHE A 249 -8.49 -21.49 2.08
N VAL A 250 -8.00 -22.15 1.02
CA VAL A 250 -6.68 -21.86 0.44
C VAL A 250 -6.63 -20.42 -0.07
N GLY A 251 -7.65 -20.02 -0.84
CA GLY A 251 -7.71 -18.66 -1.36
C GLY A 251 -7.86 -17.60 -0.26
N TRP A 252 -8.63 -17.89 0.80
CA TRP A 252 -8.76 -17.00 1.95
C TRP A 252 -7.43 -16.80 2.68
N ILE A 253 -6.69 -17.88 2.95
CA ILE A 253 -5.38 -17.81 3.59
C ILE A 253 -4.39 -17.04 2.72
N LEU A 254 -4.31 -17.36 1.43
CA LEU A 254 -3.39 -16.70 0.50
C LEU A 254 -3.72 -15.22 0.32
N GLY A 255 -5.01 -14.89 0.17
CA GLY A 255 -5.46 -13.50 0.02
C GLY A 255 -5.22 -12.66 1.28
N THR A 256 -5.53 -13.23 2.46
CA THR A 256 -5.28 -12.54 3.74
C THR A 256 -3.79 -12.36 4.00
N ALA A 257 -2.99 -13.41 3.80
CA ALA A 257 -1.54 -13.34 3.95
C ALA A 257 -0.91 -12.35 2.96
N GLY A 258 -1.36 -12.36 1.69
CA GLY A 258 -0.93 -11.41 0.68
C GLY A 258 -1.27 -9.95 1.05
N ALA A 259 -2.50 -9.70 1.50
CA ALA A 259 -2.92 -8.36 1.95
C ALA A 259 -2.11 -7.88 3.15
N LEU A 260 -1.81 -8.76 4.11
CA LEU A 260 -0.97 -8.43 5.27
C LEU A 260 0.49 -8.20 4.87
N ALA A 261 1.04 -8.97 3.93
CA ALA A 261 2.39 -8.78 3.41
C ALA A 261 2.53 -7.43 2.69
N VAL A 262 1.54 -7.05 1.86
CA VAL A 262 1.50 -5.73 1.21
C VAL A 262 1.39 -4.61 2.25
N TRP A 263 0.52 -4.77 3.27
CA TRP A 263 0.42 -3.82 4.37
C TRP A 263 1.74 -3.71 5.14
N GLN A 264 2.40 -4.82 5.43
CA GLN A 264 3.68 -4.83 6.16
C GLN A 264 4.78 -4.09 5.39
N ARG A 265 4.84 -4.25 4.05
CA ARG A 265 5.76 -3.48 3.20
C ARG A 265 5.43 -1.99 3.16
N GLY A 266 4.16 -1.63 3.26
CA GLY A 266 3.68 -0.24 3.28
C GLY A 266 3.59 0.40 4.67
N ARG A 267 3.99 -0.29 5.75
CA ARG A 267 3.93 0.24 7.12
C ARG A 267 4.73 1.52 7.30
N ARG A 268 5.85 1.64 6.61
CA ARG A 268 6.73 2.79 6.61
C ARG A 268 6.90 3.27 5.18
N SER A 269 6.51 4.49 4.93
CA SER A 269 6.57 5.11 3.61
C SER A 269 6.75 6.62 3.75
N PRO A 270 7.36 7.30 2.77
CA PRO A 270 7.65 8.73 2.86
C PRO A 270 6.44 9.59 3.19
N HIS A 271 5.24 9.21 2.72
CA HIS A 271 4.03 10.00 3.01
C HIS A 271 3.61 9.91 4.49
N ILE A 272 3.85 8.78 5.18
CA ILE A 272 3.58 8.64 6.62
C ILE A 272 4.53 9.52 7.41
N VAL A 273 5.79 9.53 7.01
CA VAL A 273 6.84 10.36 7.60
C VAL A 273 6.51 11.85 7.40
N ALA A 274 6.07 12.22 6.20
CA ALA A 274 5.63 13.58 5.89
C ALA A 274 4.38 13.99 6.71
N GLN A 275 3.39 13.10 6.86
CA GLN A 275 2.21 13.34 7.70
C GLN A 275 2.56 13.48 9.19
N ALA A 276 3.63 12.85 9.65
CA ALA A 276 4.13 13.02 11.01
C ALA A 276 4.80 14.39 11.25
N GLY A 277 5.04 15.18 10.21
CA GLY A 277 5.66 16.50 10.31
C GLY A 277 7.15 16.53 9.97
N ILE A 278 7.64 15.53 9.24
CA ILE A 278 9.02 15.48 8.73
C ILE A 278 9.01 15.78 7.24
N SER A 279 9.75 16.80 6.80
CA SER A 279 9.95 17.10 5.38
C SER A 279 11.40 16.86 4.98
N ARG A 280 11.65 16.63 3.69
CA ARG A 280 12.99 16.40 3.16
C ARG A 280 13.20 17.11 1.83
N THR A 281 14.37 17.73 1.68
CA THR A 281 14.92 18.09 0.37
C THR A 281 15.77 16.95 -0.17
N PHE A 282 15.93 16.87 -1.48
CA PHE A 282 16.72 15.81 -2.10
C PHE A 282 18.08 16.36 -2.56
N GLN A 283 19.10 15.52 -2.64
CA GLN A 283 20.42 15.90 -3.14
C GLN A 283 20.33 16.52 -4.55
N ASN A 284 19.61 15.88 -5.47
CA ASN A 284 19.25 16.48 -6.75
C ASN A 284 17.95 17.27 -6.62
N ILE A 285 17.94 18.51 -7.04
CA ILE A 285 16.77 19.38 -7.00
C ILE A 285 15.59 18.73 -7.73
N ARG A 286 14.48 18.57 -7.02
CA ARG A 286 13.23 17.96 -7.55
C ARG A 286 12.11 18.99 -7.55
N LEU A 287 12.19 19.95 -8.49
CA LEU A 287 11.14 20.92 -8.73
C LEU A 287 10.27 20.52 -9.94
N PHE A 288 9.06 21.02 -9.97
CA PHE A 288 8.21 20.98 -11.15
C PHE A 288 8.66 22.12 -12.07
N SER A 289 9.61 21.82 -12.96
CA SER A 289 10.33 22.83 -13.76
C SER A 289 9.43 23.67 -14.65
N ASN A 290 8.28 23.15 -15.08
CA ASN A 290 7.31 23.84 -15.95
C ASN A 290 6.23 24.59 -15.16
N MET A 291 6.24 24.51 -13.83
CA MET A 291 5.34 25.26 -12.96
C MET A 291 6.00 26.53 -12.48
N THR A 292 5.19 27.52 -12.09
CA THR A 292 5.69 28.74 -11.47
C THR A 292 6.29 28.45 -10.08
N VAL A 293 7.07 29.38 -9.60
CA VAL A 293 7.65 29.35 -8.25
C VAL A 293 6.55 29.24 -7.19
N LEU A 294 5.47 30.02 -7.33
CA LEU A 294 4.32 29.96 -6.43
C LEU A 294 3.62 28.60 -6.48
N GLU A 295 3.38 28.04 -7.66
CA GLU A 295 2.74 26.74 -7.82
C GLU A 295 3.55 25.62 -7.20
N ASN A 296 4.88 25.64 -7.30
CA ASN A 296 5.75 24.69 -6.61
C ASN A 296 5.55 24.69 -5.09
N VAL A 297 5.40 25.87 -4.47
CA VAL A 297 5.15 25.97 -3.02
C VAL A 297 3.74 25.53 -2.68
N LEU A 298 2.73 25.86 -3.51
CA LEU A 298 1.36 25.42 -3.33
C LEU A 298 1.24 23.88 -3.29
N VAL A 299 2.04 23.15 -4.08
CA VAL A 299 2.10 21.67 -4.00
C VAL A 299 2.50 21.20 -2.59
N GLY A 300 3.40 21.93 -1.92
CA GLY A 300 3.78 21.65 -0.53
C GLY A 300 2.62 21.82 0.47
N LEU A 301 1.70 22.73 0.19
CA LEU A 301 0.53 23.03 1.03
C LEU A 301 -0.64 22.08 0.81
N ASP A 302 -0.67 21.28 -0.27
CA ASP A 302 -1.82 20.46 -0.67
C ASP A 302 -2.32 19.54 0.46
N GLY A 303 -1.42 18.91 1.19
CA GLY A 303 -1.77 18.05 2.33
C GLY A 303 -2.43 18.76 3.52
N ARG A 304 -2.41 20.10 3.55
CA ARG A 304 -2.96 20.95 4.62
C ARG A 304 -4.25 21.66 4.24
N ILE A 305 -4.57 21.67 2.95
CA ILE A 305 -5.77 22.33 2.44
C ILE A 305 -6.98 21.40 2.65
N PRO A 306 -7.96 21.79 3.49
CA PRO A 306 -9.16 21.01 3.63
C PRO A 306 -10.00 21.14 2.36
N GLY A 307 -10.06 20.10 1.53
CA GLY A 307 -10.87 20.08 0.32
C GLY A 307 -11.23 18.65 -0.07
N GLY A 308 -12.51 18.43 -0.38
CA GLY A 308 -12.96 17.18 -1.00
C GLY A 308 -13.00 17.33 -2.52
N VAL A 309 -12.82 16.25 -3.26
CA VAL A 309 -12.86 16.22 -4.74
C VAL A 309 -14.13 16.91 -5.28
N LEU A 310 -15.27 16.70 -4.64
CA LEU A 310 -16.54 17.37 -5.01
C LEU A 310 -16.49 18.87 -4.78
N GLY A 311 -15.88 19.35 -3.69
CA GLY A 311 -15.71 20.78 -3.41
C GLY A 311 -14.84 21.48 -4.44
N MET A 312 -13.78 20.80 -4.91
CA MET A 312 -12.91 21.29 -6.01
C MET A 312 -13.68 21.32 -7.34
N LEU A 313 -14.40 20.25 -7.68
CA LEU A 313 -15.16 20.15 -8.93
C LEU A 313 -16.23 21.23 -9.05
N PHE A 314 -16.96 21.51 -7.96
CA PHE A 314 -18.04 22.51 -7.93
C PHE A 314 -17.57 23.91 -7.51
N ARG A 315 -16.28 24.14 -7.29
CA ARG A 315 -15.69 25.44 -6.90
C ARG A 315 -16.46 26.14 -5.79
N THR A 316 -16.77 25.41 -4.72
CA THR A 316 -17.56 25.94 -3.60
C THR A 316 -16.87 27.17 -2.98
N PRO A 317 -17.65 28.12 -2.37
CA PRO A 317 -17.05 29.30 -1.70
C PRO A 317 -16.03 28.93 -0.62
N ALA A 318 -16.25 27.81 0.08
CA ALA A 318 -15.30 27.28 1.07
C ALA A 318 -13.98 26.88 0.41
N ASN A 319 -14.02 26.20 -0.75
CA ASN A 319 -12.81 25.81 -1.47
C ASN A 319 -12.03 27.02 -1.99
N ARG A 320 -12.71 28.07 -2.50
CA ARG A 320 -12.07 29.33 -2.93
C ARG A 320 -11.33 30.01 -1.77
N ARG A 321 -11.96 30.12 -0.59
CA ARG A 321 -11.31 30.70 0.60
C ARG A 321 -10.08 29.88 1.02
N SER A 322 -10.17 28.56 0.99
CA SER A 322 -9.02 27.68 1.29
C SER A 322 -7.88 27.89 0.30
N GLU A 323 -8.20 28.05 -0.99
CA GLU A 323 -7.20 28.32 -2.04
C GLU A 323 -6.54 29.70 -1.86
N GLU A 324 -7.30 30.75 -1.53
CA GLU A 324 -6.76 32.08 -1.24
C GLU A 324 -5.83 32.05 -0.02
N THR A 325 -6.24 31.35 1.05
CA THR A 325 -5.41 31.17 2.24
C THR A 325 -4.11 30.44 1.92
N ALA A 326 -4.17 29.39 1.08
CA ALA A 326 -2.98 28.67 0.63
C ALA A 326 -2.06 29.56 -0.21
N ARG A 327 -2.61 30.40 -1.09
CA ARG A 327 -1.81 31.35 -1.89
C ARG A 327 -1.10 32.39 -1.02
N CYS A 328 -1.76 32.90 0.02
CA CYS A 328 -1.12 33.80 0.98
C CYS A 328 0.01 33.09 1.72
N ALA A 329 -0.23 31.90 2.27
CA ALA A 329 0.78 31.12 2.97
C ALA A 329 1.97 30.77 2.05
N ALA A 330 1.72 30.44 0.78
CA ALA A 330 2.79 30.19 -0.19
C ALA A 330 3.65 31.43 -0.45
N ARG A 331 3.04 32.62 -0.53
CA ARG A 331 3.77 33.88 -0.68
C ARG A 331 4.60 34.23 0.55
N ASP A 332 4.10 33.94 1.76
CA ASP A 332 4.83 34.13 3.01
C ASP A 332 6.09 33.26 3.06
N GLU A 333 5.98 32.00 2.60
CA GLU A 333 7.15 31.12 2.51
C GLU A 333 8.13 31.57 1.43
N LEU A 334 7.65 32.08 0.28
CA LEU A 334 8.50 32.66 -0.76
C LEU A 334 9.21 33.92 -0.28
N ALA A 335 8.52 34.80 0.46
CA ALA A 335 9.12 35.98 1.06
C ALA A 335 10.21 35.59 2.07
N PHE A 336 9.99 34.55 2.85
CA PHE A 336 10.98 34.05 3.80
C PHE A 336 12.28 33.58 3.15
N VAL A 337 12.17 32.86 2.03
CA VAL A 337 13.39 32.42 1.30
C VAL A 337 13.93 33.47 0.32
N GLY A 338 13.33 34.65 0.26
CA GLY A 338 13.77 35.76 -0.61
C GLY A 338 13.42 35.53 -2.08
N LEU A 339 12.29 34.90 -2.40
CA LEU A 339 11.81 34.64 -3.76
C LEU A 339 10.40 35.23 -4.01
N ALA A 340 9.99 36.25 -3.24
CA ALA A 340 8.67 36.86 -3.36
C ALA A 340 8.45 37.48 -4.76
N ASP A 341 9.45 38.16 -5.29
CA ASP A 341 9.41 38.86 -6.59
C ASP A 341 9.37 37.88 -7.78
N ASP A 342 9.91 36.67 -7.59
CA ASP A 342 9.95 35.62 -8.61
C ASP A 342 8.70 34.70 -8.59
N ALA A 343 7.68 35.00 -7.79
CA ALA A 343 6.53 34.12 -7.56
C ALA A 343 5.85 33.62 -8.85
N ASN A 344 5.77 34.44 -9.87
CA ASN A 344 5.13 34.10 -11.16
C ASN A 344 6.13 33.59 -12.21
N ARG A 345 7.41 33.53 -11.90
CA ARG A 345 8.45 33.05 -12.80
C ARG A 345 8.41 31.52 -12.87
N ILE A 346 8.78 30.94 -14.01
CA ILE A 346 8.88 29.49 -14.19
C ILE A 346 10.08 28.98 -13.38
N ALA A 347 9.86 27.94 -12.56
CA ALA A 347 10.86 27.42 -11.62
C ALA A 347 12.14 26.93 -12.32
N GLY A 348 12.03 26.36 -13.53
CA GLY A 348 13.17 25.92 -14.33
C GLY A 348 14.08 27.03 -14.84
N GLN A 349 13.63 28.30 -14.77
CA GLN A 349 14.40 29.47 -15.21
C GLN A 349 15.17 30.14 -14.06
N LEU A 350 15.01 29.67 -12.84
CA LEU A 350 15.74 30.18 -11.68
C LEU A 350 17.22 29.76 -11.73
N SER A 351 18.07 30.54 -11.07
CA SER A 351 19.45 30.12 -10.77
C SER A 351 19.45 28.85 -9.90
N TYR A 352 20.55 28.11 -9.91
CA TYR A 352 20.67 26.87 -9.09
C TYR A 352 20.43 27.16 -7.60
N GLY A 353 21.01 28.26 -7.08
CA GLY A 353 20.80 28.68 -5.69
C GLY A 353 19.35 29.04 -5.38
N ASP A 354 18.64 29.67 -6.31
CA ASP A 354 17.24 30.04 -6.15
C ASP A 354 16.34 28.80 -6.24
N GLN A 355 16.65 27.85 -7.12
CA GLN A 355 15.96 26.56 -7.18
C GLN A 355 16.08 25.80 -5.85
N ARG A 356 17.24 25.83 -5.21
CA ARG A 356 17.44 25.21 -3.90
C ARG A 356 16.65 25.94 -2.81
N ARG A 357 16.61 27.29 -2.83
CA ARG A 357 15.76 28.06 -1.91
C ARG A 357 14.27 27.75 -2.10
N LEU A 358 13.82 27.59 -3.35
CA LEU A 358 12.45 27.19 -3.67
C LEU A 358 12.13 25.78 -3.16
N GLU A 359 13.07 24.83 -3.27
CA GLU A 359 12.88 23.47 -2.73
C GLU A 359 12.71 23.50 -1.21
N ILE A 360 13.49 24.34 -0.51
CA ILE A 360 13.36 24.54 0.94
C ILE A 360 12.01 25.19 1.27
N ALA A 361 11.58 26.22 0.53
CA ALA A 361 10.27 26.86 0.72
C ALA A 361 9.14 25.86 0.58
N ARG A 362 9.17 25.00 -0.44
CA ARG A 362 8.19 23.93 -0.63
C ARG A 362 8.19 22.93 0.52
N ALA A 363 9.37 22.59 1.05
CA ALA A 363 9.51 21.71 2.19
C ALA A 363 8.94 22.33 3.47
N LEU A 364 9.15 23.61 3.70
CA LEU A 364 8.59 24.37 4.84
C LEU A 364 7.07 24.53 4.73
N ALA A 365 6.55 24.75 3.53
CA ALA A 365 5.12 24.88 3.25
C ALA A 365 4.31 23.66 3.70
N THR A 366 4.91 22.46 3.76
CA THR A 366 4.25 21.28 4.34
C THR A 366 3.89 21.46 5.82
N GLY A 367 4.44 22.50 6.50
CA GLY A 367 4.28 22.72 7.93
C GLY A 367 5.07 21.74 8.78
N ALA A 368 6.16 21.24 8.23
CA ALA A 368 7.04 20.32 8.94
C ALA A 368 7.67 21.00 10.17
N ARG A 369 7.69 20.26 11.28
CA ARG A 369 8.44 20.63 12.49
C ARG A 369 9.88 20.18 12.44
N PHE A 370 10.19 19.29 11.49
CA PHE A 370 11.49 18.69 11.29
C PHE A 370 11.82 18.66 9.81
N ILE A 371 12.95 19.24 9.42
CA ILE A 371 13.41 19.25 8.03
C ILE A 371 14.73 18.49 7.87
N LEU A 372 14.78 17.65 6.87
CA LEU A 372 15.97 16.91 6.43
C LEU A 372 16.55 17.61 5.22
N LEU A 373 17.76 18.17 5.33
CA LEU A 373 18.48 18.84 4.25
C LEU A 373 19.65 17.96 3.78
N ASP A 374 19.59 17.51 2.52
CA ASP A 374 20.57 16.59 1.94
C ASP A 374 21.49 17.35 1.00
N GLU A 375 22.71 17.64 1.46
CA GLU A 375 23.77 18.41 0.76
C GLU A 375 23.24 19.70 0.11
N PRO A 376 22.57 20.58 0.86
CA PRO A 376 21.92 21.74 0.28
C PRO A 376 22.88 22.78 -0.33
N ALA A 377 24.16 22.82 0.10
CA ALA A 377 25.18 23.72 -0.44
C ALA A 377 25.98 23.12 -1.62
N ALA A 378 25.67 21.87 -2.03
CA ALA A 378 26.39 21.25 -3.14
C ALA A 378 26.25 22.07 -4.43
N GLY A 379 27.36 22.36 -5.11
CA GLY A 379 27.35 23.11 -6.37
C GLY A 379 27.18 24.65 -6.24
N MET A 380 27.09 25.14 -5.00
CA MET A 380 26.99 26.58 -4.73
C MET A 380 28.35 27.24 -4.65
N ASN A 381 28.42 28.52 -5.03
CA ASN A 381 29.59 29.35 -4.76
C ASN A 381 29.65 29.72 -3.25
N PRO A 382 30.82 30.23 -2.73
CA PRO A 382 30.97 30.53 -1.30
C PRO A 382 29.97 31.55 -0.75
N ASN A 383 29.54 32.52 -1.56
CA ASN A 383 28.56 33.53 -1.15
C ASN A 383 27.16 32.90 -1.04
N GLU A 384 26.76 32.10 -2.03
CA GLU A 384 25.47 31.35 -1.99
C GLU A 384 25.41 30.39 -0.80
N ALA A 385 26.50 29.66 -0.52
CA ALA A 385 26.61 28.78 0.65
C ALA A 385 26.48 29.55 1.98
N THR A 386 27.01 30.78 2.04
CA THR A 386 26.87 31.67 3.20
C THR A 386 25.42 32.14 3.39
N HIS A 387 24.74 32.52 2.30
CA HIS A 387 23.32 32.88 2.33
C HIS A 387 22.44 31.68 2.74
N LEU A 388 22.75 30.49 2.21
CA LEU A 388 22.05 29.26 2.62
C LEU A 388 22.26 28.97 4.11
N ALA A 389 23.47 29.09 4.63
CA ALA A 389 23.76 28.92 6.05
C ALA A 389 22.89 29.87 6.91
N SER A 390 22.79 31.13 6.51
CA SER A 390 21.93 32.10 7.21
C SER A 390 20.44 31.74 7.11
N LEU A 391 19.99 31.18 5.97
CA LEU A 391 18.61 30.67 5.83
C LEU A 391 18.36 29.49 6.77
N VAL A 392 19.29 28.53 6.91
CA VAL A 392 19.18 27.41 7.82
C VAL A 392 19.08 27.88 9.29
N GLU A 393 19.87 28.89 9.69
CA GLU A 393 19.76 29.54 11.00
C GLU A 393 18.37 30.17 11.21
N GLN A 394 17.83 30.85 10.20
CA GLN A 394 16.47 31.43 10.24
C GLN A 394 15.38 30.37 10.34
N ILE A 395 15.52 29.24 9.67
CA ILE A 395 14.60 28.08 9.81
C ILE A 395 14.54 27.61 11.26
N ARG A 396 15.68 27.47 11.91
CA ARG A 396 15.75 27.14 13.35
C ARG A 396 15.03 28.19 14.22
N THR A 397 15.23 29.49 13.95
CA THR A 397 14.59 30.54 14.74
C THR A 397 13.06 30.56 14.58
N ARG A 398 12.52 29.99 13.50
CA ARG A 398 11.09 29.71 13.33
C ARG A 398 10.60 28.50 14.15
N GLY A 399 11.48 27.82 14.89
CA GLY A 399 11.14 26.64 15.69
C GLY A 399 11.17 25.33 14.92
N VAL A 400 11.68 25.32 13.69
CA VAL A 400 11.84 24.10 12.89
C VAL A 400 13.17 23.45 13.20
N THR A 401 13.16 22.17 13.58
CA THR A 401 14.35 21.39 13.84
C THR A 401 14.98 20.94 12.52
N VAL A 402 16.30 20.99 12.41
CA VAL A 402 17.02 20.69 11.17
C VAL A 402 17.98 19.53 11.37
N LEU A 403 17.91 18.53 10.50
CA LEU A 403 18.95 17.52 10.34
C LEU A 403 19.58 17.71 8.96
N LEU A 404 20.90 17.97 8.95
CA LEU A 404 21.67 18.36 7.79
C LEU A 404 22.69 17.29 7.43
N ILE A 405 22.76 16.86 6.18
CA ILE A 405 23.97 16.23 5.63
C ILE A 405 24.72 17.28 4.84
N GLU A 406 26.00 17.46 5.14
CA GLU A 406 26.87 18.35 4.43
C GLU A 406 28.31 17.84 4.43
N HIS A 407 29.04 18.19 3.38
CA HIS A 407 30.48 17.97 3.25
C HIS A 407 31.28 19.28 3.25
N HIS A 408 30.60 20.43 3.14
CA HIS A 408 31.20 21.77 3.28
C HIS A 408 31.37 22.10 4.77
N MET A 409 32.58 21.85 5.30
CA MET A 409 32.88 22.02 6.73
C MET A 409 32.58 23.44 7.22
N ASN A 410 32.81 24.47 6.40
CA ASN A 410 32.51 25.85 6.79
C ASN A 410 31.02 26.08 7.10
N VAL A 411 30.12 25.45 6.33
CA VAL A 411 28.69 25.52 6.58
C VAL A 411 28.35 24.76 7.86
N VAL A 412 28.84 23.51 8.00
CA VAL A 412 28.59 22.66 9.16
C VAL A 412 29.03 23.35 10.45
N MET A 413 30.28 23.84 10.49
CA MET A 413 30.85 24.46 11.70
C MET A 413 30.14 25.75 12.08
N ARG A 414 29.51 26.43 11.13
CA ARG A 414 28.76 27.66 11.37
C ARG A 414 27.37 27.42 11.93
N VAL A 415 26.63 26.48 11.37
CA VAL A 415 25.17 26.37 11.64
C VAL A 415 24.82 25.30 12.68
N SER A 416 25.69 24.29 12.90
CA SER A 416 25.33 23.13 13.69
C SER A 416 25.49 23.36 15.18
N ASP A 417 24.51 22.93 15.97
CA ASP A 417 24.61 22.82 17.42
C ASP A 417 25.31 21.49 17.80
N ARG A 418 25.06 20.43 17.04
CA ARG A 418 25.69 19.09 17.20
C ARG A 418 26.09 18.52 15.86
N VAL A 419 27.15 17.74 15.85
CA VAL A 419 27.69 17.06 14.66
C VAL A 419 27.89 15.58 15.00
N ALA A 420 27.31 14.68 14.22
CA ALA A 420 27.57 13.26 14.26
C ALA A 420 28.43 12.87 13.04
N VAL A 421 29.48 12.12 13.29
CA VAL A 421 30.43 11.67 12.25
C VAL A 421 30.23 10.21 11.97
N LEU A 422 29.96 9.90 10.71
CA LEU A 422 29.84 8.52 10.21
C LEU A 422 31.09 8.15 9.43
N ASP A 423 31.57 6.95 9.65
CA ASP A 423 32.58 6.31 8.83
C ASP A 423 32.26 4.83 8.66
N HIS A 424 32.33 4.30 7.43
CA HIS A 424 32.02 2.91 7.07
C HIS A 424 30.70 2.39 7.69
N GLY A 425 29.69 3.25 7.77
CA GLY A 425 28.36 2.90 8.29
C GLY A 425 28.25 2.95 9.83
N VAL A 426 29.29 3.34 10.54
CA VAL A 426 29.34 3.42 12.00
C VAL A 426 29.51 4.87 12.45
N LYS A 427 28.85 5.25 13.55
CA LYS A 427 29.09 6.56 14.18
C LYS A 427 30.41 6.52 14.99
N ILE A 428 31.41 7.28 14.53
CA ILE A 428 32.74 7.32 15.16
C ILE A 428 32.90 8.45 16.18
N ALA A 429 32.15 9.55 16.02
CA ALA A 429 32.16 10.67 16.94
C ALA A 429 30.82 11.41 16.95
N GLU A 430 30.53 12.09 18.06
CA GLU A 430 29.39 13.02 18.19
C GLU A 430 29.72 14.07 19.24
N GLY A 431 29.42 15.33 18.93
CA GLY A 431 29.67 16.44 19.85
C GLY A 431 29.36 17.78 19.21
N THR A 432 29.82 18.87 19.85
CA THR A 432 29.82 20.21 19.26
C THR A 432 30.78 20.28 18.08
N PRO A 433 30.60 21.23 17.13
CA PRO A 433 31.53 21.41 16.02
C PRO A 433 33.00 21.54 16.47
N ALA A 434 33.25 22.21 17.59
CA ALA A 434 34.60 22.42 18.14
C ALA A 434 35.22 21.12 18.67
N GLU A 435 34.45 20.26 19.30
CA GLU A 435 34.87 18.94 19.80
C GLU A 435 35.19 18.00 18.65
N VAL A 436 34.28 17.89 17.69
CA VAL A 436 34.42 17.02 16.51
C VAL A 436 35.64 17.40 15.68
N LYS A 437 35.93 18.69 15.52
CA LYS A 437 37.11 19.17 14.80
C LYS A 437 38.43 18.70 15.40
N ARG A 438 38.44 18.41 16.71
CA ARG A 438 39.64 17.99 17.45
C ARG A 438 39.75 16.49 17.68
N ASP A 439 38.71 15.75 17.35
CA ASP A 439 38.70 14.28 17.55
C ASP A 439 39.66 13.60 16.57
N ALA A 440 40.62 12.85 17.11
CA ALA A 440 41.64 12.17 16.33
C ALA A 440 41.04 11.17 15.32
N ARG A 441 39.98 10.45 15.69
CA ARG A 441 39.28 9.49 14.81
C ARG A 441 38.64 10.19 13.62
N VAL A 442 38.11 11.40 13.82
CA VAL A 442 37.52 12.21 12.75
C VAL A 442 38.60 12.70 11.79
N ILE A 443 39.74 13.17 12.33
CA ILE A 443 40.89 13.61 11.54
C ILE A 443 41.40 12.44 10.67
N GLU A 444 41.58 11.26 11.25
CA GLU A 444 42.01 10.07 10.57
C GLU A 444 41.04 9.66 9.46
N ALA A 445 39.73 9.65 9.70
CA ALA A 445 38.71 9.30 8.72
C ALA A 445 38.67 10.24 7.50
N TYR A 446 39.01 11.51 7.67
CA TYR A 446 39.04 12.50 6.59
C TYR A 446 40.40 12.61 5.87
N LEU A 447 41.50 12.37 6.55
CA LEU A 447 42.83 12.46 5.95
C LEU A 447 43.24 11.13 5.27
N GLY A 448 42.49 10.03 5.54
CA GLY A 448 42.87 8.69 5.12
C GLY A 448 44.00 8.18 6.01
N GLY A 449 43.88 6.96 6.56
CA GLY A 449 45.02 6.31 7.14
C GLY A 449 46.12 6.18 6.07
N ALA A 450 47.29 6.71 6.38
CA ALA A 450 48.48 6.59 5.56
C ALA A 450 48.91 5.12 5.39
#